data_6751daa38f9b83dc8841e8810ddfe37d
#
_entry.id   6751daa38f9b83dc8841e8810ddfe37d
#
_cell.length_a   1.000
_cell.length_b   1.000
_cell.length_c   1.000
_cell.angle_alpha   90.00
_cell.angle_beta   90.00
_cell.angle_gamma   90.00
#
_symmetry.space_group_name_H-M   'P 1'
#
loop_
_entity.id
_entity.type
_entity.pdbx_description
1 polymer ?
#
loop_
_entity_poly.entity_id
_entity_poly.type
_entity_poly.pdbx_seq_one_letter_code
_entity_poly.pdbx_strand_id
1 'polypeptide(L)'
;SRYVPEISDNSAQLVVTSPPFLDVVDYQGDNWLRCWFIGIDSSTIEISQLKAIEDWEETMTDVLKDLKRIVIQGGHIAFEVGEVRGGKVLLEENIVRCGIKAGLEPIIILINDQEFTKAANAWGVDNQSKGTNTNRIVVFKV
;
A
#
# COMPACT_ATOMS: atom_id res chain seq x y z
N SER A 1 2.33 -9.99 -2.25
CA SER A 1 1.54 -11.23 -2.32
C SER A 1 0.06 -10.89 -2.07
N ARG A 2 -0.86 -11.50 -2.83
CA ARG A 2 -2.32 -11.35 -2.61
C ARG A 2 -2.83 -12.31 -1.54
N TYR A 3 -2.04 -13.33 -1.22
CA TYR A 3 -2.35 -14.37 -0.27
C TYR A 3 -1.09 -14.82 0.46
N VAL A 4 -1.18 -15.01 1.78
CA VAL A 4 -0.06 -15.38 2.65
C VAL A 4 -0.40 -16.70 3.38
N PRO A 5 -0.23 -17.86 2.73
CA PRO A 5 -0.64 -19.14 3.27
C PRO A 5 0.16 -19.56 4.52
N GLU A 6 1.32 -18.98 4.73
CA GLU A 6 2.19 -19.28 5.87
C GLU A 6 1.63 -18.74 7.18
N ILE A 7 0.69 -17.79 7.13
CA ILE A 7 0.05 -17.23 8.32
C ILE A 7 -1.30 -17.87 8.54
N SER A 8 -1.48 -18.44 9.73
CA SER A 8 -2.73 -19.11 10.10
C SER A 8 -3.89 -18.14 10.23
N ASP A 9 -5.10 -18.64 10.04
CA ASP A 9 -6.33 -17.90 10.27
C ASP A 9 -6.43 -17.46 11.73
N ASN A 10 -7.00 -16.29 11.97
CA ASN A 10 -7.26 -15.75 13.31
C ASN A 10 -6.02 -15.79 14.22
N SER A 11 -4.85 -15.42 13.69
CA SER A 11 -3.57 -15.48 14.42
C SER A 11 -2.98 -14.12 14.77
N ALA A 12 -3.47 -13.03 14.17
CA ALA A 12 -3.01 -11.68 14.41
C ALA A 12 -4.09 -10.80 15.05
N GLN A 13 -3.71 -9.91 15.95
CA GLN A 13 -4.61 -8.91 16.54
C GLN A 13 -4.59 -7.60 15.75
N LEU A 14 -3.47 -7.30 15.12
CA LEU A 14 -3.24 -6.09 14.35
C LEU A 14 -2.36 -6.40 13.14
N VAL A 15 -2.77 -5.88 12.00
CA VAL A 15 -1.93 -5.79 10.80
C VAL A 15 -1.68 -4.32 10.48
N VAL A 16 -0.42 -3.95 10.29
CA VAL A 16 -0.01 -2.62 9.80
C VAL A 16 0.76 -2.83 8.51
N THR A 17 0.28 -2.28 7.41
CA THR A 17 0.90 -2.49 6.10
C THR A 17 0.68 -1.32 5.16
N SER A 18 1.58 -1.21 4.16
CA SER A 18 1.50 -0.25 3.07
C SER A 18 1.68 -1.01 1.75
N PRO A 19 0.67 -1.04 0.88
CA PRO A 19 0.79 -1.71 -0.42
C PRO A 19 1.65 -0.90 -1.38
N PRO A 20 2.11 -1.49 -2.50
CA PRO A 20 2.68 -0.73 -3.59
C PRO A 20 1.71 0.35 -4.08
N PHE A 21 2.21 1.58 -4.21
CA PHE A 21 1.39 2.69 -4.70
C PHE A 21 1.08 2.54 -6.18
N LEU A 22 -0.13 2.97 -6.56
CA LEU A 22 -0.58 2.95 -7.94
C LEU A 22 0.29 3.90 -8.78
N ASP A 23 1.01 3.36 -9.79
CA ASP A 23 1.73 4.10 -10.84
C ASP A 23 2.73 5.20 -10.37
N VAL A 24 3.23 5.11 -9.12
CA VAL A 24 4.12 6.15 -8.56
C VAL A 24 5.59 5.71 -8.55
N VAL A 25 5.88 4.45 -8.27
CA VAL A 25 7.22 3.95 -8.03
C VAL A 25 7.57 2.83 -9.01
N ASP A 26 8.71 2.97 -9.70
CA ASP A 26 9.34 1.85 -10.40
C ASP A 26 10.07 0.95 -9.40
N TYR A 27 9.32 0.08 -8.74
CA TYR A 27 9.87 -0.82 -7.72
C TYR A 27 10.95 -1.76 -8.27
N GLN A 28 10.89 -2.12 -9.54
CA GLN A 28 11.90 -2.97 -10.18
C GLN A 28 13.22 -2.21 -10.32
N GLY A 29 13.16 -0.99 -10.85
CA GLY A 29 14.32 -0.12 -11.01
C GLY A 29 14.91 0.27 -9.65
N ASP A 30 14.09 0.64 -8.67
CA ASP A 30 14.55 1.05 -7.34
C ASP A 30 15.21 -0.09 -6.55
N ASN A 31 14.84 -1.34 -6.82
CA ASN A 31 15.39 -2.49 -6.11
C ASN A 31 16.45 -3.28 -6.89
N TRP A 32 16.76 -2.91 -8.14
CA TRP A 32 17.70 -3.68 -8.96
C TRP A 32 19.06 -3.86 -8.28
N LEU A 33 19.60 -2.82 -7.65
CA LEU A 33 20.90 -2.88 -6.97
C LEU A 33 20.87 -3.79 -5.74
N ARG A 34 19.78 -3.75 -4.96
CA ARG A 34 19.61 -4.66 -3.81
C ARG A 34 19.49 -6.11 -4.25
N CYS A 35 18.72 -6.37 -5.29
CA CYS A 35 18.59 -7.69 -5.90
C CYS A 35 19.93 -8.20 -6.43
N TRP A 36 20.68 -7.34 -7.09
CA TRP A 36 22.03 -7.69 -7.60
C TRP A 36 22.97 -8.11 -6.46
N PHE A 37 23.01 -7.37 -5.34
CA PHE A 37 23.84 -7.70 -4.19
C PHE A 37 23.54 -9.07 -3.58
N ILE A 38 22.28 -9.50 -3.61
CA ILE A 38 21.85 -10.81 -3.07
C ILE A 38 21.75 -11.88 -4.15
N GLY A 39 22.22 -11.61 -5.37
CA GLY A 39 22.25 -12.58 -6.47
C GLY A 39 20.90 -12.92 -7.09
N ILE A 40 19.92 -12.02 -6.96
CA ILE A 40 18.57 -12.16 -7.55
C ILE A 40 18.47 -11.26 -8.79
N ASP A 41 17.99 -11.82 -9.90
CA ASP A 41 17.62 -11.02 -11.07
C ASP A 41 16.25 -10.35 -10.80
N SER A 42 16.24 -9.01 -10.66
CA SER A 42 15.03 -8.24 -10.38
C SER A 42 13.97 -8.37 -11.48
N SER A 43 14.36 -8.73 -12.72
CA SER A 43 13.42 -8.93 -13.83
C SER A 43 12.58 -10.20 -13.67
N THR A 44 13.00 -11.14 -12.85
CA THR A 44 12.30 -12.41 -12.58
C THR A 44 11.27 -12.30 -11.46
N ILE A 45 11.26 -11.16 -10.73
CA ILE A 45 10.32 -10.93 -9.64
C ILE A 45 9.04 -10.33 -10.20
N GLU A 46 7.93 -11.03 -10.03
CA GLU A 46 6.60 -10.47 -10.34
C GLU A 46 6.25 -9.35 -9.35
N ILE A 47 6.41 -8.11 -9.79
CA ILE A 47 5.96 -6.93 -9.06
C ILE A 47 4.67 -6.45 -9.73
N SER A 48 3.59 -6.34 -8.96
CA SER A 48 2.32 -5.81 -9.45
C SER A 48 2.46 -4.31 -9.74
N GLN A 49 2.77 -3.96 -10.99
CA GLN A 49 2.77 -2.58 -11.49
C GLN A 49 1.42 -2.31 -12.16
N LEU A 50 0.40 -2.04 -11.34
CA LEU A 50 -0.94 -1.77 -11.82
C LEU A 50 -1.07 -0.29 -12.18
N LYS A 51 -1.56 0.01 -13.39
CA LYS A 51 -1.77 1.38 -13.89
C LYS A 51 -3.24 1.78 -13.87
N ALA A 52 -4.15 0.82 -14.06
CA ALA A 52 -5.58 1.04 -13.95
C ALA A 52 -6.01 0.98 -12.47
N ILE A 53 -6.89 1.91 -12.08
CA ILE A 53 -7.36 1.99 -10.70
C ILE A 53 -8.29 0.82 -10.36
N GLU A 54 -9.02 0.35 -11.35
CA GLU A 54 -9.94 -0.78 -11.24
C GLU A 54 -9.20 -2.08 -10.92
N ASP A 55 -8.10 -2.37 -11.64
CA ASP A 55 -7.27 -3.55 -11.43
C ASP A 55 -6.57 -3.48 -10.05
N TRP A 56 -6.20 -2.26 -9.64
CA TRP A 56 -5.62 -2.03 -8.33
C TRP A 56 -6.65 -2.25 -7.22
N GLU A 57 -7.88 -1.74 -7.36
CA GLU A 57 -8.98 -1.98 -6.41
C GLU A 57 -9.30 -3.48 -6.27
N GLU A 58 -9.35 -4.22 -7.38
CA GLU A 58 -9.57 -5.66 -7.34
C GLU A 58 -8.46 -6.36 -6.54
N THR A 59 -7.20 -6.03 -6.85
CA THR A 59 -6.04 -6.57 -6.14
C THR A 59 -6.07 -6.23 -4.65
N MET A 60 -6.38 -4.98 -4.28
CA MET A 60 -6.45 -4.56 -2.89
C MET A 60 -7.62 -5.22 -2.15
N THR A 61 -8.74 -5.45 -2.84
CA THR A 61 -9.87 -6.19 -2.27
C THR A 61 -9.46 -7.62 -1.90
N ASP A 62 -8.69 -8.30 -2.76
CA ASP A 62 -8.22 -9.67 -2.47
C ASP A 62 -7.20 -9.69 -1.32
N VAL A 63 -6.28 -8.72 -1.29
CA VAL A 63 -5.35 -8.54 -0.15
C VAL A 63 -6.13 -8.35 1.15
N LEU A 64 -7.12 -7.45 1.17
CA LEU A 64 -7.91 -7.19 2.37
C LEU A 64 -8.76 -8.37 2.82
N LYS A 65 -9.25 -9.23 1.89
CA LYS A 65 -9.89 -10.49 2.24
C LYS A 65 -8.94 -11.46 2.95
N ASP A 66 -7.69 -11.56 2.47
CA ASP A 66 -6.70 -12.42 3.11
C ASP A 66 -6.27 -11.86 4.48
N LEU A 67 -6.09 -10.56 4.61
CA LEU A 67 -5.81 -9.92 5.89
C LEU A 67 -6.96 -10.11 6.90
N LYS A 68 -8.21 -10.06 6.43
CA LYS A 68 -9.38 -10.41 7.26
C LYS A 68 -9.33 -11.83 7.78
N ARG A 69 -8.91 -12.80 6.97
CA ARG A 69 -8.71 -14.19 7.38
C ARG A 69 -7.70 -14.32 8.51
N ILE A 70 -6.58 -13.58 8.38
CA ILE A 70 -5.46 -13.64 9.32
C ILE A 70 -5.79 -12.99 10.67
N VAL A 71 -6.55 -11.89 10.66
CA VAL A 71 -6.85 -11.11 11.86
C VAL A 71 -8.02 -11.73 12.63
N ILE A 72 -7.89 -11.79 13.96
CA ILE A 72 -8.96 -12.28 14.84
C ILE A 72 -10.18 -11.36 14.82
N GLN A 73 -11.36 -11.90 15.18
CA GLN A 73 -12.57 -11.09 15.36
C GLN A 73 -12.33 -10.00 16.42
N GLY A 74 -12.68 -8.76 16.09
CA GLY A 74 -12.43 -7.58 16.90
C GLY A 74 -11.00 -7.02 16.79
N GLY A 75 -10.12 -7.65 16.01
CA GLY A 75 -8.80 -7.13 15.66
C GLY A 75 -8.89 -6.03 14.60
N HIS A 76 -7.73 -5.45 14.23
CA HIS A 76 -7.67 -4.28 13.39
C HIS A 76 -6.67 -4.42 12.24
N ILE A 77 -6.94 -3.71 11.16
CA ILE A 77 -6.05 -3.57 10.00
C ILE A 77 -5.82 -2.08 9.76
N ALA A 78 -4.58 -1.62 9.87
CA ALA A 78 -4.15 -0.28 9.52
C ALA A 78 -3.46 -0.32 8.15
N PHE A 79 -4.12 0.24 7.13
CA PHE A 79 -3.70 0.15 5.74
C PHE A 79 -3.29 1.52 5.23
N GLU A 80 -1.99 1.73 5.05
CA GLU A 80 -1.44 3.02 4.64
C GLU A 80 -1.43 3.13 3.11
N VAL A 81 -1.92 4.26 2.60
CA VAL A 81 -1.89 4.64 1.19
C VAL A 81 -1.50 6.11 1.05
N GLY A 82 -1.07 6.49 -0.14
CA GLY A 82 -0.73 7.88 -0.48
C GLY A 82 -1.71 8.48 -1.48
N GLU A 83 -1.48 9.73 -1.78
CA GLU A 83 -2.11 10.40 -2.90
C GLU A 83 -1.39 10.05 -4.20
N VAL A 84 -2.10 9.97 -5.30
CA VAL A 84 -1.49 9.78 -6.63
C VAL A 84 -1.97 10.86 -7.60
N ARG A 85 -1.21 11.01 -8.70
CA ARG A 85 -1.54 11.98 -9.76
C ARG A 85 -1.64 13.43 -9.24
N GLY A 86 -0.74 13.83 -8.31
CA GLY A 86 -0.70 15.17 -7.75
C GLY A 86 -1.92 15.51 -6.89
N GLY A 87 -2.38 14.57 -6.06
CA GLY A 87 -3.52 14.75 -5.16
C GLY A 87 -4.90 14.66 -5.83
N LYS A 88 -4.95 14.33 -7.13
CA LYS A 88 -6.24 14.19 -7.85
C LYS A 88 -6.96 12.88 -7.57
N VAL A 89 -6.25 11.87 -7.08
CA VAL A 89 -6.81 10.57 -6.72
C VAL A 89 -6.48 10.29 -5.26
N LEU A 90 -7.53 10.18 -4.46
CA LEU A 90 -7.48 9.91 -3.03
C LEU A 90 -7.65 8.39 -2.83
N LEU A 91 -6.51 7.68 -2.73
CA LEU A 91 -6.53 6.21 -2.63
C LEU A 91 -7.22 5.68 -1.37
N GLU A 92 -7.31 6.49 -0.31
CA GLU A 92 -8.02 6.10 0.90
C GLU A 92 -9.51 5.83 0.65
N GLU A 93 -10.17 6.59 -0.22
CA GLU A 93 -11.58 6.34 -0.57
C GLU A 93 -11.75 5.02 -1.31
N ASN A 94 -10.79 4.70 -2.20
CA ASN A 94 -10.75 3.44 -2.91
C ASN A 94 -10.54 2.27 -1.94
N ILE A 95 -9.62 2.41 -0.97
CA ILE A 95 -9.36 1.39 0.05
C ILE A 95 -10.58 1.18 0.96
N VAL A 96 -11.28 2.25 1.36
CA VAL A 96 -12.54 2.10 2.11
C VAL A 96 -13.54 1.23 1.34
N ARG A 97 -13.73 1.48 0.03
CA ARG A 97 -14.61 0.64 -0.81
C ARG A 97 -14.13 -0.81 -0.90
N CYS A 98 -12.82 -1.02 -1.05
CA CYS A 98 -12.21 -2.36 -1.08
C CYS A 98 -12.43 -3.10 0.25
N GLY A 99 -12.25 -2.42 1.39
CA GLY A 99 -12.47 -2.98 2.71
C GLY A 99 -13.91 -3.41 2.93
N ILE A 100 -14.87 -2.57 2.55
CA ILE A 100 -16.31 -2.90 2.62
C ILE A 100 -16.62 -4.12 1.75
N LYS A 101 -16.09 -4.19 0.51
CA LYS A 101 -16.22 -5.37 -0.36
C LYS A 101 -15.59 -6.63 0.24
N ALA A 102 -14.50 -6.48 1.01
CA ALA A 102 -13.86 -7.57 1.73
C ALA A 102 -14.62 -7.98 3.03
N GLY A 103 -15.65 -7.21 3.41
CA GLY A 103 -16.45 -7.43 4.62
C GLY A 103 -15.77 -6.93 5.89
N LEU A 104 -14.96 -5.88 5.79
CA LEU A 104 -14.35 -5.15 6.90
C LEU A 104 -15.18 -3.91 7.25
N GLU A 105 -15.13 -3.50 8.52
CA GLU A 105 -15.76 -2.27 9.01
C GLU A 105 -14.72 -1.13 9.02
N PRO A 106 -14.84 -0.09 8.18
CA PRO A 106 -13.97 1.08 8.26
C PRO A 106 -14.29 1.91 9.50
N ILE A 107 -13.28 2.22 10.32
CA ILE A 107 -13.48 2.97 11.58
C ILE A 107 -13.06 4.43 11.41
N ILE A 108 -11.84 4.66 10.89
CA ILE A 108 -11.25 5.99 10.82
C ILE A 108 -10.23 6.06 9.68
N ILE A 109 -10.05 7.25 9.13
CA ILE A 109 -8.94 7.60 8.25
C ILE A 109 -8.05 8.58 9.00
N LEU A 110 -6.80 8.18 9.25
CA LEU A 110 -5.78 9.04 9.83
C LEU A 110 -5.01 9.70 8.69
N ILE A 111 -4.90 11.02 8.74
CA ILE A 111 -4.14 11.80 7.75
C ILE A 111 -2.92 12.38 8.46
N ASN A 112 -1.74 11.94 8.01
CA ASN A 112 -0.46 12.50 8.44
C ASN A 112 0.02 13.47 7.36
N ASP A 113 -0.21 14.74 7.57
CA ASP A 113 0.26 15.83 6.71
C ASP A 113 1.64 16.28 7.17
N GLN A 114 2.64 16.06 6.32
CA GLN A 114 4.02 16.42 6.64
C GLN A 114 4.46 17.59 5.77
N GLU A 115 4.79 18.70 6.41
CA GLU A 115 5.57 19.74 5.77
C GLU A 115 7.02 19.24 5.57
N PHE A 116 7.32 18.71 4.39
CA PHE A 116 8.69 18.36 4.04
C PHE A 116 9.52 19.63 3.87
N THR A 117 10.38 19.93 4.84
CA THR A 117 11.55 20.78 4.62
C THR A 117 12.51 20.01 3.71
N LYS A 118 12.60 20.48 2.46
CA LYS A 118 13.32 19.80 1.39
C LYS A 118 14.81 19.71 1.64
N ALA A 119 15.29 18.57 2.11
CA ALA A 119 16.68 18.17 1.89
C ALA A 119 16.88 17.52 0.48
N ALA A 120 15.83 17.47 -0.35
CA ALA A 120 15.80 16.73 -1.61
C ALA A 120 16.63 17.34 -2.76
N ASN A 121 17.14 18.57 -2.64
CA ASN A 121 17.98 19.18 -3.67
C ASN A 121 19.44 18.68 -3.68
N ALA A 122 19.82 17.76 -2.78
CA ALA A 122 21.21 17.33 -2.66
C ALA A 122 21.71 16.49 -3.85
N TRP A 123 20.81 15.95 -4.70
CA TRP A 123 21.18 15.04 -5.80
C TRP A 123 20.47 15.36 -7.12
N GLY A 124 19.89 16.54 -7.28
CA GLY A 124 19.24 16.95 -8.54
C GLY A 124 17.94 16.18 -8.85
N VAL A 125 17.37 15.46 -7.88
CA VAL A 125 16.11 14.74 -8.05
C VAL A 125 14.97 15.66 -7.68
N ASP A 126 14.19 16.07 -8.68
CA ASP A 126 12.95 16.82 -8.48
C ASP A 126 11.81 15.89 -8.07
N ASN A 127 11.65 15.68 -6.77
CA ASN A 127 10.58 14.88 -6.21
C ASN A 127 9.24 15.63 -6.08
N GLN A 128 9.16 16.89 -6.56
CA GLN A 128 7.96 17.72 -6.41
C GLN A 128 6.78 17.29 -7.26
N SER A 129 7.02 16.52 -8.32
CA SER A 129 5.97 16.17 -9.29
C SER A 129 5.34 14.79 -9.09
N LYS A 130 5.93 13.92 -8.25
CA LYS A 130 5.48 12.52 -8.10
C LYS A 130 5.32 12.03 -6.65
N GLY A 131 5.82 12.77 -5.66
CA GLY A 131 5.71 12.38 -4.26
C GLY A 131 4.39 12.79 -3.62
N THR A 132 3.97 12.05 -2.60
CA THR A 132 2.83 12.43 -1.75
C THR A 132 3.35 13.16 -0.52
N ASN A 133 2.74 14.30 -0.18
CA ASN A 133 3.06 15.03 1.04
C ASN A 133 2.23 14.52 2.24
N THR A 134 1.26 13.66 2.00
CA THR A 134 0.36 13.13 3.02
C THR A 134 0.32 11.61 2.98
N ASN A 135 0.53 10.99 4.14
CA ASN A 135 0.24 9.58 4.36
C ASN A 135 -1.16 9.45 4.93
N ARG A 136 -1.95 8.54 4.39
CA ARG A 136 -3.34 8.30 4.76
C ARG A 136 -3.51 6.86 5.18
N ILE A 137 -3.92 6.63 6.43
CA ILE A 137 -4.04 5.30 7.01
C ILE A 137 -5.52 5.02 7.22
N VAL A 138 -6.05 4.06 6.49
CA VAL A 138 -7.42 3.57 6.68
C VAL A 138 -7.37 2.45 7.71
N VAL A 139 -8.10 2.63 8.81
CA VAL A 139 -8.19 1.62 9.87
C VAL A 139 -9.52 0.89 9.76
N PHE A 140 -9.43 -0.43 9.70
CA PHE A 140 -10.58 -1.33 9.67
C PHE A 140 -10.63 -2.17 10.94
N LYS A 141 -11.84 -2.58 11.30
CA LYS A 141 -12.11 -3.63 12.28
C LYS A 141 -12.59 -4.89 11.56
N VAL A 142 -12.16 -6.04 12.06
CA VAL A 142 -12.59 -7.36 11.61
C VAL A 142 -13.75 -7.88 12.44
#